data_47d0d1171cd6d72c400f06c8c5504478
#
_entry.id   47d0d1171cd6d72c400f06c8c5504478
#
_cell.length_a   1.000
_cell.length_b   1.000
_cell.length_c   1.000
_cell.angle_alpha   90.00
_cell.angle_beta   90.00
_cell.angle_gamma   90.00
#
_symmetry.space_group_name_H-M   'P 1'
#
loop_
_entity.id
_entity.type
_entity.pdbx_description
1 polymer ?
#
loop_
_entity_poly.entity_id
_entity_poly.type
_entity_poly.pdbx_seq_one_letter_code
_entity_poly.pdbx_strand_id
1 'polypeptide(L)'
;MAIYHATMKSFSRANGDSSVAAAAYRAGFDLLDTSTGLGHNYSHRGGVDFHQMLAPKGAPSWCFDAQYFWNANEAAETRKNARVCREVEVSLPHQLDPHQRRVLALALGQLLVERFQVAVLVAVHTPSKLGDQRNHHVHLLMSARKVGPGGLGERACAEFDARQGGGTRALRQIRKDIATVINAHLKNAGNAARVDHRSLRAQAQEAAR
;
A
#
# COMPACT_ATOMS: atom_id res chain seq x y z
N MET A 1 -10.28 -13.30 17.71
CA MET A 1 -9.21 -12.32 17.37
C MET A 1 -9.18 -12.20 15.85
N ALA A 2 -9.16 -10.97 15.30
CA ALA A 2 -8.97 -10.80 13.86
C ALA A 2 -7.50 -11.05 13.49
N ILE A 3 -7.27 -11.55 12.26
CA ILE A 3 -5.91 -11.79 11.75
C ILE A 3 -5.26 -10.44 11.47
N TYR A 4 -4.05 -10.20 12.00
CA TYR A 4 -3.24 -9.05 11.69
C TYR A 4 -2.03 -9.44 10.85
N HIS A 5 -1.95 -8.89 9.65
CA HIS A 5 -0.78 -8.96 8.81
C HIS A 5 -0.56 -7.59 8.16
N ALA A 6 0.63 -7.03 8.32
CA ALA A 6 1.05 -5.81 7.63
C ALA A 6 2.53 -5.93 7.31
N THR A 7 2.87 -5.95 6.04
CA THR A 7 4.25 -6.02 5.54
C THR A 7 4.56 -4.85 4.64
N MET A 8 5.83 -4.45 4.61
CA MET A 8 6.32 -3.43 3.68
C MET A 8 7.35 -4.05 2.74
N LYS A 9 7.16 -3.83 1.44
CA LYS A 9 8.08 -4.24 0.37
C LYS A 9 8.62 -3.00 -0.33
N SER A 10 9.82 -3.10 -0.88
CA SER A 10 10.43 -2.08 -1.73
C SER A 10 10.70 -2.67 -3.10
N PHE A 11 10.43 -1.90 -4.14
CA PHE A 11 10.68 -2.26 -5.53
C PHE A 11 11.86 -1.47 -6.05
N SER A 12 12.84 -2.16 -6.62
CA SER A 12 14.09 -1.55 -7.10
C SER A 12 14.36 -1.94 -8.54
N ARG A 13 14.71 -0.96 -9.34
CA ARG A 13 15.11 -1.18 -10.73
C ARG A 13 16.29 -2.16 -10.86
N ALA A 14 17.17 -2.20 -9.88
CA ALA A 14 18.27 -3.18 -9.86
C ALA A 14 17.79 -4.64 -9.81
N ASN A 15 16.57 -4.88 -9.32
CA ASN A 15 15.93 -6.20 -9.30
C ASN A 15 15.04 -6.45 -10.53
N GLY A 16 15.03 -5.54 -11.51
CA GLY A 16 14.12 -5.60 -12.65
C GLY A 16 12.71 -5.11 -12.35
N ASP A 17 12.48 -4.47 -11.20
CA ASP A 17 11.16 -3.95 -10.84
C ASP A 17 10.84 -2.66 -11.61
N SER A 18 9.57 -2.48 -11.98
CA SER A 18 8.98 -1.25 -12.52
C SER A 18 7.76 -0.86 -11.67
N SER A 19 7.62 0.43 -11.38
CA SER A 19 6.43 0.94 -10.69
C SER A 19 5.18 0.85 -11.55
N VAL A 20 5.31 0.95 -12.89
CA VAL A 20 4.22 0.76 -13.85
C VAL A 20 3.73 -0.69 -13.81
N ALA A 21 4.65 -1.67 -13.91
CA ALA A 21 4.33 -3.09 -13.82
C ALA A 21 3.70 -3.44 -12.46
N ALA A 22 4.24 -2.86 -11.38
CA ALA A 22 3.72 -3.07 -10.03
C ALA A 22 2.28 -2.56 -9.88
N ALA A 23 1.96 -1.39 -10.43
CA ALA A 23 0.62 -0.82 -10.41
C ALA A 23 -0.36 -1.64 -11.27
N ALA A 24 0.05 -1.98 -12.52
CA ALA A 24 -0.76 -2.79 -13.41
C ALA A 24 -1.16 -4.13 -12.79
N TYR A 25 -0.20 -4.83 -12.20
CA TYR A 25 -0.44 -6.13 -11.56
C TYR A 25 -1.43 -6.06 -10.39
N ARG A 26 -1.37 -5.00 -9.55
CA ARG A 26 -2.19 -4.91 -8.35
C ARG A 26 -3.61 -4.48 -8.61
N ALA A 27 -3.79 -3.58 -9.54
CA ALA A 27 -5.12 -3.04 -9.85
C ALA A 27 -5.80 -3.72 -11.06
N GLY A 28 -5.13 -4.67 -11.72
CA GLY A 28 -5.67 -5.32 -12.91
C GLY A 28 -5.73 -4.36 -14.10
N PHE A 29 -4.77 -3.45 -14.21
CA PHE A 29 -4.71 -2.50 -15.32
C PHE A 29 -4.04 -3.08 -16.56
N ASP A 30 -4.29 -2.44 -17.69
CA ASP A 30 -3.49 -2.52 -18.91
C ASP A 30 -2.70 -1.22 -19.04
N LEU A 31 -1.40 -1.25 -18.72
CA LEU A 31 -0.52 -0.09 -18.73
C LEU A 31 0.69 -0.32 -19.64
N LEU A 32 1.08 0.73 -20.35
CA LEU A 32 2.33 0.78 -21.12
C LEU A 32 3.41 1.44 -20.27
N ASP A 33 4.51 0.74 -20.02
CA ASP A 33 5.73 1.32 -19.45
C ASP A 33 6.51 2.04 -20.54
N THR A 34 6.44 3.36 -20.57
CA THR A 34 7.06 4.17 -21.62
C THR A 34 8.58 4.21 -21.53
N SER A 35 9.17 3.85 -20.39
CA SER A 35 10.63 3.80 -20.22
C SER A 35 11.26 2.57 -20.89
N THR A 36 10.50 1.49 -20.99
CA THR A 36 10.94 0.21 -21.56
C THR A 36 10.23 -0.16 -22.86
N GLY A 37 9.09 0.48 -23.16
CA GLY A 37 8.19 0.12 -24.24
C GLY A 37 7.39 -1.16 -24.00
N LEU A 38 7.41 -1.70 -22.77
CA LEU A 38 6.70 -2.94 -22.42
C LEU A 38 5.27 -2.67 -21.98
N GLY A 39 4.31 -3.41 -22.53
CA GLY A 39 2.92 -3.43 -22.10
C GLY A 39 2.75 -4.41 -20.91
N HIS A 40 2.03 -3.97 -19.88
CA HIS A 40 1.69 -4.78 -18.71
C HIS A 40 0.18 -4.93 -18.62
N ASN A 41 -0.38 -5.94 -19.31
CA ASN A 41 -1.82 -6.19 -19.33
C ASN A 41 -2.22 -7.23 -18.30
N TYR A 42 -2.89 -6.78 -17.25
CA TYR A 42 -3.48 -7.60 -16.19
C TYR A 42 -5.01 -7.42 -16.09
N SER A 43 -5.66 -6.84 -17.11
CA SER A 43 -7.11 -6.60 -17.12
C SER A 43 -7.97 -7.86 -16.97
N HIS A 44 -7.41 -9.01 -17.37
CA HIS A 44 -8.09 -10.31 -17.22
C HIS A 44 -7.87 -10.98 -15.86
N ARG A 45 -7.07 -10.36 -14.98
CA ARG A 45 -6.77 -10.92 -13.66
C ARG A 45 -7.98 -10.83 -12.76
N GLY A 46 -8.50 -11.98 -12.31
CA GLY A 46 -9.53 -12.04 -11.27
C GLY A 46 -8.96 -11.69 -9.89
N GLY A 47 -9.88 -11.41 -8.96
CA GLY A 47 -9.53 -11.19 -7.54
C GLY A 47 -9.33 -9.73 -7.15
N VAL A 48 -9.29 -8.79 -8.07
CA VAL A 48 -9.32 -7.34 -7.76
C VAL A 48 -10.78 -6.93 -7.55
N ASP A 49 -11.11 -6.53 -6.32
CA ASP A 49 -12.47 -6.10 -5.93
C ASP A 49 -12.67 -4.59 -6.11
N PHE A 50 -11.62 -3.81 -5.83
CA PHE A 50 -11.69 -2.36 -5.86
C PHE A 50 -10.29 -1.78 -6.03
N HIS A 51 -10.18 -0.66 -6.73
CA HIS A 51 -8.96 0.13 -6.77
C HIS A 51 -9.26 1.63 -6.84
N GLN A 52 -8.36 2.44 -6.31
CA GLN A 52 -8.42 3.91 -6.38
C GLN A 52 -7.04 4.53 -6.18
N MET A 53 -6.74 5.57 -6.96
CA MET A 53 -5.60 6.44 -6.70
C MET A 53 -5.97 7.48 -5.65
N LEU A 54 -5.09 7.65 -4.67
CA LEU A 54 -5.13 8.72 -3.67
C LEU A 54 -3.87 9.58 -3.80
N ALA A 55 -3.99 10.88 -3.53
CA ALA A 55 -2.87 11.80 -3.52
C ALA A 55 -3.10 12.90 -2.47
N PRO A 56 -2.04 13.62 -2.05
CA PRO A 56 -2.16 14.74 -1.12
C PRO A 56 -3.10 15.84 -1.65
N LYS A 57 -3.70 16.57 -0.73
CA LYS A 57 -4.57 17.69 -1.08
C LYS A 57 -3.82 18.71 -1.95
N GLY A 58 -4.43 19.12 -3.04
CA GLY A 58 -3.84 20.06 -4.00
C GLY A 58 -2.94 19.40 -5.04
N ALA A 59 -2.79 18.06 -5.05
CA ALA A 59 -2.09 17.38 -6.12
C ALA A 59 -2.76 17.63 -7.48
N PRO A 60 -2.00 17.76 -8.58
CA PRO A 60 -2.55 17.91 -9.92
C PRO A 60 -3.45 16.74 -10.32
N SER A 61 -4.43 16.99 -11.20
CA SER A 61 -5.40 15.96 -11.64
C SER A 61 -4.75 14.73 -12.27
N TRP A 62 -3.64 14.90 -12.97
CA TRP A 62 -2.90 13.77 -13.57
C TRP A 62 -2.35 12.77 -12.55
N CYS A 63 -2.24 13.14 -11.25
CA CYS A 63 -1.84 12.22 -10.20
C CYS A 63 -2.90 11.14 -9.92
N PHE A 64 -4.11 11.29 -10.45
CA PHE A 64 -5.19 10.32 -10.32
C PHE A 64 -5.35 9.45 -11.58
N ASP A 65 -4.60 9.73 -12.64
CA ASP A 65 -4.50 8.87 -13.83
C ASP A 65 -3.35 7.87 -13.64
N ALA A 66 -3.67 6.58 -13.56
CA ALA A 66 -2.68 5.55 -13.26
C ALA A 66 -1.62 5.41 -14.37
N GLN A 67 -2.02 5.49 -15.66
CA GLN A 67 -1.09 5.40 -16.78
C GLN A 67 -0.08 6.55 -16.75
N TYR A 68 -0.57 7.76 -16.57
CA TYR A 68 0.28 8.94 -16.55
C TYR A 68 1.15 8.97 -15.29
N PHE A 69 0.53 8.79 -14.12
CA PHE A 69 1.21 8.92 -12.84
C PHE A 69 2.37 7.94 -12.66
N TRP A 70 2.14 6.64 -12.91
CA TRP A 70 3.18 5.64 -12.69
C TRP A 70 4.34 5.76 -13.69
N ASN A 71 4.07 6.20 -14.92
CA ASN A 71 5.14 6.54 -15.87
C ASN A 71 5.93 7.77 -15.45
N ALA A 72 5.27 8.83 -14.97
CA ALA A 72 5.95 10.01 -14.43
C ALA A 72 6.80 9.66 -13.21
N ASN A 73 6.28 8.83 -12.30
CA ASN A 73 7.01 8.35 -11.13
C ASN A 73 8.23 7.50 -11.52
N GLU A 74 8.10 6.63 -12.53
CA GLU A 74 9.22 5.83 -13.06
C GLU A 74 10.31 6.72 -13.68
N ALA A 75 9.90 7.68 -14.52
CA ALA A 75 10.82 8.61 -15.18
C ALA A 75 11.55 9.55 -14.22
N ALA A 76 10.93 9.90 -13.07
CA ALA A 76 11.55 10.74 -12.06
C ALA A 76 12.75 10.07 -11.36
N GLU A 77 12.86 8.75 -11.43
CA GLU A 77 13.95 7.98 -10.84
C GLU A 77 15.00 7.63 -11.88
N THR A 78 16.14 8.32 -11.91
CA THR A 78 17.17 8.20 -12.97
C THR A 78 18.26 7.16 -12.69
N ARG A 79 18.42 6.71 -11.43
CA ARG A 79 19.51 5.78 -11.08
C ARG A 79 19.15 4.34 -11.44
N LYS A 80 20.16 3.56 -11.90
CA LYS A 80 20.02 2.13 -12.24
C LYS A 80 19.54 1.26 -11.06
N ASN A 81 19.81 1.67 -9.82
CA ASN A 81 19.40 0.99 -8.60
C ASN A 81 18.35 1.78 -7.83
N ALA A 82 17.59 2.65 -8.49
CA ALA A 82 16.55 3.44 -7.86
C ALA A 82 15.48 2.54 -7.25
N ARG A 83 14.98 2.95 -6.08
CA ARG A 83 13.76 2.40 -5.51
C ARG A 83 12.58 3.13 -6.16
N VAL A 84 11.85 2.41 -7.01
CA VAL A 84 10.81 3.00 -7.87
C VAL A 84 9.44 3.09 -7.21
N CYS A 85 9.17 2.27 -6.21
CA CYS A 85 7.98 2.37 -5.34
C CYS A 85 8.17 1.55 -4.07
N ARG A 86 7.22 1.71 -3.13
CA ARG A 86 7.05 0.84 -1.96
C ARG A 86 5.62 0.35 -1.89
N GLU A 87 5.41 -0.74 -1.21
CA GLU A 87 4.09 -1.29 -0.96
C GLU A 87 3.93 -1.62 0.51
N VAL A 88 2.76 -1.28 1.05
CA VAL A 88 2.27 -1.85 2.30
C VAL A 88 1.12 -2.78 1.95
N GLU A 89 1.28 -4.07 2.26
CA GLU A 89 0.22 -5.08 2.13
C GLU A 89 -0.40 -5.32 3.51
N VAL A 90 -1.72 -5.21 3.61
CA VAL A 90 -2.46 -5.31 4.87
C VAL A 90 -3.62 -6.29 4.74
N SER A 91 -3.74 -7.23 5.67
CA SER A 91 -4.94 -8.07 5.78
C SER A 91 -6.14 -7.25 6.23
N LEU A 92 -7.25 -7.39 5.53
CA LEU A 92 -8.52 -6.76 5.89
C LEU A 92 -9.37 -7.75 6.69
N PRO A 93 -9.95 -7.32 7.84
CA PRO A 93 -10.76 -8.21 8.65
C PRO A 93 -11.95 -8.79 7.87
N HIS A 94 -12.08 -10.12 7.87
CA HIS A 94 -13.21 -10.81 7.23
C HIS A 94 -14.54 -10.53 7.95
N GLN A 95 -14.49 -10.03 9.19
CA GLN A 95 -15.63 -9.61 9.98
C GLN A 95 -16.34 -8.36 9.42
N LEU A 96 -15.64 -7.59 8.58
CA LEU A 96 -16.22 -6.45 7.89
C LEU A 96 -16.88 -6.92 6.59
N ASP A 97 -17.98 -6.29 6.20
CA ASP A 97 -18.58 -6.52 4.91
C ASP A 97 -17.74 -5.93 3.73
N PRO A 98 -18.06 -6.22 2.47
CA PRO A 98 -17.27 -5.71 1.34
C PRO A 98 -17.17 -4.18 1.30
N HIS A 99 -18.25 -3.46 1.58
CA HIS A 99 -18.25 -1.99 1.63
C HIS A 99 -17.37 -1.47 2.76
N GLN A 100 -17.50 -2.02 3.97
CA GLN A 100 -16.69 -1.65 5.13
C GLN A 100 -15.19 -1.90 4.89
N ARG A 101 -14.84 -3.01 4.20
CA ARG A 101 -13.44 -3.29 3.81
C ARG A 101 -12.90 -2.26 2.83
N ARG A 102 -13.68 -1.80 1.85
CA ARG A 102 -13.27 -0.73 0.92
C ARG A 102 -13.06 0.59 1.65
N VAL A 103 -13.95 0.96 2.55
CA VAL A 103 -13.83 2.17 3.38
C VAL A 103 -12.58 2.10 4.26
N LEU A 104 -12.32 0.96 4.90
CA LEU A 104 -11.08 0.73 5.67
C LEU A 104 -9.83 0.82 4.78
N ALA A 105 -9.85 0.22 3.60
CA ALA A 105 -8.72 0.27 2.66
C ALA A 105 -8.38 1.71 2.24
N LEU A 106 -9.40 2.52 1.97
CA LEU A 106 -9.23 3.95 1.66
C LEU A 106 -8.66 4.71 2.86
N ALA A 107 -9.13 4.44 4.08
CA ALA A 107 -8.61 5.07 5.30
C ALA A 107 -7.13 4.71 5.54
N LEU A 108 -6.73 3.47 5.28
CA LEU A 108 -5.33 3.03 5.34
C LEU A 108 -4.47 3.70 4.26
N GLY A 109 -5.00 3.83 3.05
CA GLY A 109 -4.33 4.58 1.97
C GLY A 109 -4.16 6.06 2.35
N GLN A 110 -5.19 6.69 2.89
CA GLN A 110 -5.16 8.08 3.32
C GLN A 110 -4.15 8.32 4.46
N LEU A 111 -4.04 7.39 5.40
CA LEU A 111 -3.00 7.41 6.44
C LEU A 111 -1.58 7.51 5.83
N LEU A 112 -1.30 6.74 4.77
CA LEU A 112 0.01 6.78 4.10
C LEU A 112 0.21 8.07 3.30
N VAL A 113 -0.84 8.56 2.61
CA VAL A 113 -0.83 9.85 1.90
C VAL A 113 -0.47 10.98 2.85
N GLU A 114 -1.14 11.08 3.98
CA GLU A 114 -0.94 12.15 4.96
C GLU A 114 0.43 12.08 5.62
N ARG A 115 0.84 10.87 6.01
CA ARG A 115 2.10 10.66 6.72
C ARG A 115 3.33 10.92 5.86
N PHE A 116 3.33 10.44 4.62
CA PHE A 116 4.50 10.45 3.74
C PHE A 116 4.41 11.45 2.59
N GLN A 117 3.25 12.12 2.44
CA GLN A 117 2.97 13.05 1.33
C GLN A 117 3.19 12.40 -0.04
N VAL A 118 2.80 11.14 -0.20
CA VAL A 118 2.93 10.32 -1.42
C VAL A 118 1.59 10.13 -2.10
N ALA A 119 1.58 9.79 -3.39
CA ALA A 119 0.41 9.17 -3.99
C ALA A 119 0.39 7.67 -3.66
N VAL A 120 -0.81 7.14 -3.50
CA VAL A 120 -1.05 5.74 -3.13
C VAL A 120 -2.09 5.13 -4.06
N LEU A 121 -1.74 4.04 -4.73
CA LEU A 121 -2.72 3.17 -5.38
C LEU A 121 -3.23 2.18 -4.33
N VAL A 122 -4.49 2.30 -3.99
CA VAL A 122 -5.22 1.35 -3.14
C VAL A 122 -5.80 0.27 -4.04
N ALA A 123 -5.46 -1.01 -3.81
CA ALA A 123 -6.03 -2.13 -4.54
C ALA A 123 -6.49 -3.21 -3.56
N VAL A 124 -7.79 -3.42 -3.47
CA VAL A 124 -8.42 -4.43 -2.59
C VAL A 124 -8.57 -5.74 -3.33
N HIS A 125 -8.09 -6.81 -2.72
CA HIS A 125 -8.16 -8.15 -3.29
C HIS A 125 -9.06 -9.06 -2.46
N THR A 126 -9.83 -9.88 -3.17
CA THR A 126 -10.58 -11.00 -2.59
C THR A 126 -9.68 -12.24 -2.48
N PRO A 127 -9.99 -13.16 -1.57
CA PRO A 127 -9.32 -14.45 -1.50
C PRO A 127 -9.36 -15.21 -2.82
N SER A 128 -8.32 -15.99 -3.10
CA SER A 128 -8.36 -16.92 -4.22
C SER A 128 -9.42 -18.00 -3.99
N LYS A 129 -10.00 -18.54 -5.09
CA LYS A 129 -11.07 -19.55 -5.00
C LYS A 129 -10.69 -20.79 -4.18
N LEU A 130 -9.42 -21.19 -4.19
CA LEU A 130 -8.90 -22.36 -3.50
C LEU A 130 -8.19 -22.03 -2.18
N GLY A 131 -8.10 -20.72 -1.81
CA GLY A 131 -7.43 -20.28 -0.59
C GLY A 131 -8.36 -20.10 0.60
N ASP A 132 -7.79 -19.63 1.71
CA ASP A 132 -8.58 -19.23 2.89
C ASP A 132 -9.48 -18.06 2.54
N GLN A 133 -10.79 -18.26 2.57
CA GLN A 133 -11.80 -17.27 2.21
C GLN A 133 -11.83 -16.06 3.16
N ARG A 134 -11.07 -16.09 4.24
CA ARG A 134 -10.85 -14.96 5.16
C ARG A 134 -9.72 -14.04 4.72
N ASN A 135 -8.91 -14.43 3.72
CA ASN A 135 -7.71 -13.72 3.29
C ASN A 135 -8.02 -12.52 2.36
N HIS A 136 -8.92 -11.64 2.81
CA HIS A 136 -9.08 -10.34 2.18
C HIS A 136 -7.87 -9.46 2.50
N HIS A 137 -7.34 -8.75 1.50
CA HIS A 137 -6.17 -7.90 1.71
C HIS A 137 -6.18 -6.68 0.79
N VAL A 138 -5.43 -5.67 1.18
CA VAL A 138 -5.22 -4.47 0.40
C VAL A 138 -3.74 -4.30 0.11
N HIS A 139 -3.43 -3.98 -1.15
CA HIS A 139 -2.14 -3.47 -1.57
C HIS A 139 -2.19 -1.94 -1.61
N LEU A 140 -1.30 -1.29 -0.89
CA LEU A 140 -1.14 0.15 -0.83
C LEU A 140 0.20 0.48 -1.49
N LEU A 141 0.19 0.68 -2.81
CA LEU A 141 1.40 0.98 -3.58
C LEU A 141 1.68 2.47 -3.53
N MET A 142 2.84 2.84 -2.99
CA MET A 142 3.25 4.21 -2.71
C MET A 142 4.26 4.70 -3.73
N SER A 143 4.13 5.94 -4.20
CA SER A 143 5.14 6.57 -5.05
C SER A 143 6.52 6.65 -4.36
N ALA A 144 7.59 6.67 -5.18
CA ALA A 144 8.94 6.87 -4.69
C ALA A 144 9.19 8.30 -4.19
N ARG A 145 8.38 9.24 -4.66
CA ARG A 145 8.52 10.67 -4.40
C ARG A 145 7.29 11.22 -3.71
N LYS A 146 7.50 12.29 -2.94
CA LYS A 146 6.42 13.11 -2.42
C LYS A 146 5.65 13.77 -3.57
N VAL A 147 4.37 14.00 -3.35
CA VAL A 147 3.49 14.69 -4.29
C VAL A 147 2.97 15.96 -3.63
N GLY A 148 3.02 17.05 -4.36
CA GLY A 148 2.51 18.34 -3.93
C GLY A 148 1.77 19.05 -5.06
N PRO A 149 1.42 20.34 -4.91
CA PRO A 149 0.72 21.11 -5.96
C PRO A 149 1.47 21.17 -7.29
N GLY A 150 2.81 21.07 -7.27
CA GLY A 150 3.63 21.01 -8.49
C GLY A 150 3.83 19.60 -9.05
N GLY A 151 3.19 18.58 -8.50
CA GLY A 151 3.37 17.18 -8.86
C GLY A 151 4.48 16.48 -8.05
N LEU A 152 5.30 15.65 -8.72
CA LEU A 152 6.35 14.87 -8.07
C LEU A 152 7.51 15.76 -7.58
N GLY A 153 7.85 15.65 -6.31
CA GLY A 153 8.89 16.41 -5.62
C GLY A 153 10.10 15.56 -5.22
N GLU A 154 10.58 15.79 -4.01
CA GLU A 154 11.71 15.07 -3.42
C GLU A 154 11.39 13.60 -3.11
N ARG A 155 12.41 12.80 -2.83
CA ARG A 155 12.24 11.39 -2.45
C ARG A 155 11.48 11.27 -1.14
N ALA A 156 10.53 10.35 -1.13
CA ALA A 156 9.71 10.06 0.04
C ALA A 156 10.28 8.92 0.90
N CYS A 157 9.78 8.80 2.12
CA CYS A 157 9.98 7.66 3.01
C CYS A 157 11.46 7.37 3.33
N ALA A 158 12.27 8.41 3.49
CA ALA A 158 13.69 8.28 3.81
C ALA A 158 13.94 7.51 5.13
N GLU A 159 13.01 7.59 6.08
CA GLU A 159 13.07 6.87 7.37
C GLU A 159 13.12 5.34 7.24
N PHE A 160 12.72 4.78 6.09
CA PHE A 160 12.83 3.34 5.81
C PHE A 160 14.15 2.95 5.13
N ASP A 161 15.02 3.91 4.84
CA ASP A 161 16.31 3.61 4.22
C ASP A 161 17.28 3.09 5.28
N ALA A 162 17.82 1.89 5.05
CA ALA A 162 18.70 1.20 6.01
C ALA A 162 19.93 2.04 6.46
N ARG A 163 20.41 2.93 5.60
CA ARG A 163 21.56 3.81 5.89
C ARG A 163 21.28 4.86 6.96
N GLN A 164 20.01 5.14 7.27
CA GLN A 164 19.62 6.13 8.28
C GLN A 164 19.28 5.51 9.65
N GLY A 165 19.40 4.20 9.80
CA GLY A 165 19.28 3.50 11.08
C GLY A 165 17.88 3.46 11.72
N GLY A 166 16.87 4.14 11.13
CA GLY A 166 15.55 4.29 11.71
C GLY A 166 14.48 3.28 11.24
N GLY A 167 14.79 2.49 10.21
CA GLY A 167 13.79 1.72 9.47
C GLY A 167 12.93 0.77 10.31
N THR A 168 13.52 0.08 11.28
CA THR A 168 12.77 -0.83 12.16
C THR A 168 11.79 -0.07 13.07
N ARG A 169 12.19 1.11 13.59
CA ARG A 169 11.31 1.93 14.43
C ARG A 169 10.16 2.49 13.60
N ALA A 170 10.45 3.03 12.41
CA ALA A 170 9.45 3.56 11.50
C ALA A 170 8.43 2.48 11.08
N LEU A 171 8.92 1.26 10.78
CA LEU A 171 8.06 0.13 10.44
C LEU A 171 7.17 -0.30 11.61
N ARG A 172 7.70 -0.35 12.83
CA ARG A 172 6.89 -0.65 14.02
C ARG A 172 5.80 0.40 14.24
N GLN A 173 6.13 1.68 14.04
CA GLN A 173 5.17 2.76 14.23
C GLN A 173 4.05 2.68 13.18
N ILE A 174 4.36 2.50 11.89
CA ILE A 174 3.32 2.40 10.87
C ILE A 174 2.42 1.16 11.09
N ARG A 175 2.98 0.04 11.54
CA ARG A 175 2.19 -1.14 11.91
C ARG A 175 1.23 -0.86 13.06
N LYS A 176 1.66 -0.08 14.07
CA LYS A 176 0.81 0.35 15.18
C LYS A 176 -0.32 1.25 14.69
N ASP A 177 -0.01 2.22 13.83
CA ASP A 177 -1.01 3.15 13.28
C ASP A 177 -2.05 2.41 12.44
N ILE A 178 -1.61 1.47 11.59
CA ILE A 178 -2.49 0.56 10.82
C ILE A 178 -3.43 -0.21 11.75
N ALA A 179 -2.89 -0.83 12.81
CA ALA A 179 -3.72 -1.58 13.77
C ALA A 179 -4.76 -0.68 14.47
N THR A 180 -4.39 0.57 14.78
CA THR A 180 -5.29 1.56 15.37
C THR A 180 -6.46 1.87 14.42
N VAL A 181 -6.18 2.11 13.14
CA VAL A 181 -7.21 2.36 12.12
C VAL A 181 -8.12 1.14 11.96
N ILE A 182 -7.56 -0.07 11.83
CA ILE A 182 -8.35 -1.30 11.72
C ILE A 182 -9.29 -1.46 12.93
N ASN A 183 -8.77 -1.27 14.15
CA ASN A 183 -9.55 -1.43 15.37
C ASN A 183 -10.67 -0.40 15.50
N ALA A 184 -10.45 0.83 15.03
CA ALA A 184 -11.49 1.84 14.96
C ALA A 184 -12.63 1.43 14.01
N HIS A 185 -12.31 0.92 12.82
CA HIS A 185 -13.30 0.44 11.86
C HIS A 185 -14.07 -0.78 12.38
N LEU A 186 -13.39 -1.75 13.01
CA LEU A 186 -14.04 -2.88 13.68
C LEU A 186 -15.02 -2.42 14.74
N LYS A 187 -14.60 -1.46 15.60
CA LYS A 187 -15.48 -0.90 16.64
C LYS A 187 -16.70 -0.20 16.03
N ASN A 188 -16.50 0.62 15.00
CA ASN A 188 -17.59 1.34 14.32
C ASN A 188 -18.58 0.40 13.63
N ALA A 189 -18.11 -0.77 13.20
CA ALA A 189 -18.95 -1.84 12.67
C ALA A 189 -19.64 -2.70 13.75
N GLY A 190 -19.55 -2.32 15.04
CA GLY A 190 -20.13 -3.08 16.15
C GLY A 190 -19.42 -4.42 16.43
N ASN A 191 -18.22 -4.64 15.89
CA ASN A 191 -17.50 -5.89 16.04
C ASN A 191 -16.56 -5.87 17.25
N ALA A 192 -16.61 -6.92 18.08
CA ALA A 192 -15.75 -7.07 19.25
C ALA A 192 -14.32 -7.53 18.93
N ALA A 193 -14.08 -8.06 17.70
CA ALA A 193 -12.74 -8.50 17.31
C ALA A 193 -11.74 -7.33 17.29
N ARG A 194 -10.51 -7.61 17.64
CA ARG A 194 -9.41 -6.64 17.62
C ARG A 194 -8.16 -7.28 17.00
N VAL A 195 -7.31 -6.42 16.43
CA VAL A 195 -5.99 -6.78 15.93
C VAL A 195 -4.91 -6.18 16.83
N ASP A 196 -3.75 -6.85 16.90
CA ASP A 196 -2.56 -6.39 17.61
C ASP A 196 -1.36 -6.39 16.64
N HIS A 197 -0.67 -5.27 16.57
CA HIS A 197 0.49 -5.08 15.69
C HIS A 197 1.77 -5.75 16.19
N ARG A 198 1.79 -6.17 17.46
CA ARG A 198 2.95 -6.81 18.09
C ARG A 198 3.07 -8.27 17.66
N SER A 199 4.27 -8.83 17.77
CA SER A 199 4.48 -10.26 17.53
C SER A 199 3.74 -11.11 18.57
N LEU A 200 3.36 -12.32 18.22
CA LEU A 200 2.75 -13.28 19.15
C LEU A 200 3.59 -13.49 20.40
N ARG A 201 4.93 -13.50 20.26
CA ARG A 201 5.86 -13.60 21.39
C ARG A 201 5.71 -12.40 22.34
N ALA A 202 5.63 -11.18 21.82
CA ALA A 202 5.46 -9.98 22.65
C ALA A 202 4.09 -9.96 23.36
N GLN A 203 3.04 -10.41 22.68
CA GLN A 203 1.70 -10.53 23.27
C GLN A 203 1.69 -11.57 24.38
N ALA A 204 2.32 -12.74 24.20
CA ALA A 204 2.43 -13.78 25.24
C ALA A 204 3.23 -13.32 26.46
N GLN A 205 4.31 -12.56 26.25
CA GLN A 205 5.11 -12.01 27.37
C GLN A 205 4.34 -11.01 28.24
N GLU A 206 3.42 -10.25 27.65
CA GLU A 206 2.59 -9.31 28.42
C GLU A 206 1.46 -10.02 29.14
N ALA A 207 0.85 -11.03 28.54
CA ALA A 207 -0.19 -11.85 29.16
C ALA A 207 0.32 -12.68 30.36
N ALA A 208 1.62 -12.89 30.47
CA ALA A 208 2.28 -13.63 31.54
C ALA A 208 2.77 -12.74 32.70
N ARG A 209 2.55 -11.43 32.62
CA ARG A 209 2.84 -10.44 33.68
C ARG A 209 1.61 -10.08 34.47
#